data_4163cabe0a1bb703457a1fa31e897ccb
#
_entry.id   4163cabe0a1bb703457a1fa31e897ccb
#
_cell.length_a   1.000
_cell.length_b   1.000
_cell.length_c   1.000
_cell.angle_alpha   90.00
_cell.angle_beta   90.00
_cell.angle_gamma   90.00
#
_symmetry.space_group_name_H-M   'P 1'
#
loop_
_entity.id
_entity.type
_entity.pdbx_description
1 polymer ?
#
loop_
_entity_poly.entity_id
_entity_poly.type
_entity_poly.pdbx_seq_one_letter_code
_entity_poly.pdbx_strand_id
1 'polypeptide(L)'
;MNFIRIQDKIINWQKIEKVLQRALQMRERGFSQQEVADRLSLDRTFISRLESVGEIRKGQSIACVGFPILNKDEIQEILENEGVDYILLMTEKERLDFVNLCSGKELLNELMNLTAQFRKYEVVICIGSDERIKLMEGVLNSEVISIEIGTSPITE
;
A
#
# COMPACT_ATOMS: atom_id res chain seq x y z
N MET A 1 21.45 -1.00 9.24
CA MET A 1 22.64 -1.13 8.36
C MET A 1 22.17 -1.76 7.05
N ASN A 2 22.27 -1.04 5.94
CA ASN A 2 21.57 -1.42 4.68
C ASN A 2 22.54 -2.02 3.64
N PHE A 3 23.35 -3.00 4.07
CA PHE A 3 24.25 -3.71 3.17
C PHE A 3 23.80 -5.17 3.02
N ILE A 4 23.78 -5.63 1.76
CA ILE A 4 23.47 -7.01 1.41
C ILE A 4 24.74 -7.66 0.83
N ARG A 5 25.15 -8.79 1.37
CA ARG A 5 26.28 -9.54 0.83
C ARG A 5 25.79 -10.63 -0.12
N ILE A 6 26.27 -10.58 -1.37
CA ILE A 6 26.01 -11.60 -2.37
C ILE A 6 27.38 -12.10 -2.85
N GLN A 7 27.76 -13.30 -2.42
CA GLN A 7 29.09 -13.87 -2.65
C GLN A 7 30.21 -12.90 -2.23
N ASP A 8 31.03 -12.43 -3.14
CA ASP A 8 32.12 -11.50 -2.88
C ASP A 8 31.74 -10.01 -3.01
N LYS A 9 30.48 -9.74 -3.32
CA LYS A 9 29.96 -8.37 -3.50
C LYS A 9 29.24 -7.88 -2.25
N ILE A 10 29.52 -6.65 -1.86
CA ILE A 10 28.75 -5.94 -0.85
C ILE A 10 27.88 -4.90 -1.57
N ILE A 11 26.58 -5.05 -1.46
CA ILE A 11 25.60 -4.19 -2.10
C ILE A 11 25.03 -3.23 -1.09
N ASN A 12 25.04 -1.94 -1.41
CA ASN A 12 24.43 -0.90 -0.59
C ASN A 12 22.98 -0.65 -1.05
N TRP A 13 22.04 -1.05 -0.21
CA TRP A 13 20.61 -0.88 -0.49
C TRP A 13 20.21 0.57 -0.70
N GLN A 14 20.69 1.50 0.12
CA GLN A 14 20.37 2.91 -0.02
C GLN A 14 20.84 3.50 -1.36
N LYS A 15 21.96 3.00 -1.90
CA LYS A 15 22.44 3.41 -3.21
C LYS A 15 21.49 2.93 -4.32
N ILE A 16 21.00 1.70 -4.21
CA ILE A 16 20.01 1.15 -5.15
C ILE A 16 18.74 2.00 -5.09
N GLU A 17 18.17 2.19 -3.91
CA GLU A 17 16.95 2.95 -3.69
C GLU A 17 17.03 4.36 -4.30
N LYS A 18 18.11 5.09 -4.06
CA LYS A 18 18.32 6.43 -4.65
C LYS A 18 18.34 6.41 -6.18
N VAL A 19 18.97 5.39 -6.77
CA VAL A 19 19.03 5.26 -8.23
C VAL A 19 17.66 4.93 -8.80
N LEU A 20 16.90 4.03 -8.16
CA LEU A 20 15.53 3.67 -8.55
C LEU A 20 14.59 4.87 -8.47
N GLN A 21 14.60 5.59 -7.35
CA GLN A 21 13.81 6.81 -7.17
C GLN A 21 14.11 7.85 -8.25
N ARG A 22 15.39 8.08 -8.53
CA ARG A 22 15.80 9.03 -9.55
C ARG A 22 15.35 8.62 -10.94
N ALA A 23 15.42 7.33 -11.27
CA ALA A 23 14.96 6.80 -12.55
C ALA A 23 13.46 7.05 -12.73
N LEU A 24 12.64 6.70 -11.73
CA LEU A 24 11.19 6.88 -11.78
C LEU A 24 10.80 8.36 -11.83
N GLN A 25 11.45 9.25 -11.04
CA GLN A 25 11.22 10.70 -11.10
C GLN A 25 11.53 11.29 -12.48
N MET A 26 12.57 10.81 -13.16
CA MET A 26 12.87 11.25 -14.52
C MET A 26 11.79 10.78 -15.49
N ARG A 27 11.29 9.54 -15.36
CA ARG A 27 10.18 9.03 -16.17
C ARG A 27 8.90 9.83 -15.95
N GLU A 28 8.57 10.16 -14.71
CA GLU A 28 7.43 11.03 -14.35
C GLU A 28 7.52 12.41 -15.03
N ARG A 29 8.73 12.95 -15.18
CA ARG A 29 8.98 14.21 -15.89
C ARG A 29 8.96 14.10 -17.41
N GLY A 30 8.66 12.92 -17.97
CA GLY A 30 8.49 12.70 -19.40
C GLY A 30 9.76 12.27 -20.16
N PHE A 31 10.89 12.02 -19.49
CA PHE A 31 12.06 11.46 -20.16
C PHE A 31 11.77 10.04 -20.66
N SER A 32 12.22 9.69 -21.85
CA SER A 32 12.09 8.33 -22.37
C SER A 32 12.92 7.32 -21.58
N GLN A 33 12.57 6.05 -21.64
CA GLN A 33 13.33 4.97 -20.98
C GLN A 33 14.80 4.98 -21.42
N GLN A 34 15.08 5.30 -22.70
CA GLN A 34 16.44 5.37 -23.22
C GLN A 34 17.22 6.54 -22.62
N GLU A 35 16.62 7.73 -22.56
CA GLU A 35 17.26 8.91 -21.98
C GLU A 35 17.59 8.71 -20.49
N VAL A 36 16.70 8.04 -19.75
CA VAL A 36 16.92 7.72 -18.34
C VAL A 36 18.07 6.73 -18.19
N ALA A 37 18.08 5.68 -19.02
CA ALA A 37 19.12 4.66 -19.02
C ALA A 37 20.51 5.28 -19.31
N ASP A 38 20.60 6.11 -20.35
CA ASP A 38 21.86 6.78 -20.74
C ASP A 38 22.37 7.71 -19.62
N ARG A 39 21.49 8.50 -19.00
CA ARG A 39 21.86 9.44 -17.93
C ARG A 39 22.28 8.77 -16.63
N LEU A 40 21.74 7.60 -16.32
CA LEU A 40 22.02 6.86 -15.10
C LEU A 40 23.02 5.72 -15.32
N SER A 41 23.54 5.54 -16.53
CA SER A 41 24.41 4.42 -16.92
C SER A 41 23.77 3.06 -16.60
N LEU A 42 22.50 2.92 -16.97
CA LEU A 42 21.69 1.71 -16.82
C LEU A 42 21.25 1.20 -18.19
N ASP A 43 20.74 0.00 -18.25
CA ASP A 43 20.12 -0.55 -19.44
C ASP A 43 18.65 -0.08 -19.58
N ARG A 44 18.23 0.23 -20.81
CA ARG A 44 16.83 0.53 -21.11
C ARG A 44 15.90 -0.60 -20.66
N THR A 45 16.30 -1.86 -20.85
CA THR A 45 15.54 -3.03 -20.44
C THR A 45 15.36 -3.07 -18.91
N PHE A 46 16.36 -2.63 -18.15
CA PHE A 46 16.25 -2.51 -16.70
C PHE A 46 15.18 -1.49 -16.32
N ILE A 47 15.15 -0.30 -16.95
CA ILE A 47 14.13 0.73 -16.69
C ILE A 47 12.74 0.19 -17.00
N SER A 48 12.56 -0.48 -18.16
CA SER A 48 11.27 -1.08 -18.53
C SER A 48 10.80 -2.14 -17.53
N ARG A 49 11.70 -3.00 -17.05
CA ARG A 49 11.37 -4.02 -16.05
C ARG A 49 11.09 -3.43 -14.68
N LEU A 50 11.81 -2.37 -14.30
CA LEU A 50 11.55 -1.63 -13.07
C LEU A 50 10.13 -1.06 -13.04
N GLU A 51 9.71 -0.42 -14.14
CA GLU A 51 8.35 0.08 -14.30
C GLU A 51 7.33 -1.06 -14.18
N SER A 52 7.56 -2.18 -14.86
CA SER A 52 6.65 -3.34 -14.83
C SER A 52 6.55 -4.00 -13.45
N VAL A 53 7.64 -4.03 -12.68
CA VAL A 53 7.64 -4.59 -11.31
C VAL A 53 6.89 -3.67 -10.35
N GLY A 54 6.99 -2.36 -10.54
CA GLY A 54 6.31 -1.36 -9.74
C GLY A 54 4.93 -0.95 -10.27
N GLU A 55 4.50 -1.51 -11.41
CA GLU A 55 3.21 -1.18 -12.02
C GLU A 55 2.08 -1.74 -11.17
N ILE A 56 1.38 -0.85 -10.49
CA ILE A 56 0.06 -1.17 -9.92
C ILE A 56 -0.91 -1.11 -11.09
N ARG A 57 -1.20 -2.27 -11.66
CA ARG A 57 -2.25 -2.35 -12.68
C ARG A 57 -3.52 -1.84 -12.04
N LYS A 58 -4.18 -0.90 -12.73
CA LYS A 58 -5.51 -0.46 -12.35
C LYS A 58 -6.40 -1.71 -12.39
N GLY A 59 -6.58 -2.36 -11.24
CA GLY A 59 -7.49 -3.49 -11.08
C GLY A 59 -8.87 -3.06 -11.53
N GLN A 60 -9.67 -3.99 -11.98
CA GLN A 60 -11.07 -3.69 -12.31
C GLN A 60 -11.87 -3.36 -11.06
N SER A 61 -11.34 -3.67 -9.86
CA SER A 61 -12.01 -3.41 -8.59
C SER A 61 -11.00 -3.05 -7.49
N ILE A 62 -11.26 -1.93 -6.84
CA ILE A 62 -10.40 -1.37 -5.79
C ILE A 62 -11.22 -1.19 -4.51
N ALA A 63 -10.69 -1.65 -3.38
CA ALA A 63 -11.24 -1.35 -2.07
C ALA A 63 -10.24 -0.56 -1.22
N CYS A 64 -10.75 0.21 -0.26
CA CYS A 64 -9.94 0.88 0.75
C CYS A 64 -10.43 0.54 2.15
N VAL A 65 -9.51 0.23 3.04
CA VAL A 65 -9.77 0.07 4.47
C VAL A 65 -8.78 0.92 5.26
N GLY A 66 -9.30 1.71 6.21
CA GLY A 66 -8.44 2.57 7.02
C GLY A 66 -9.02 2.84 8.41
N PHE A 67 -8.18 2.72 9.43
CA PHE A 67 -8.49 3.09 10.80
C PHE A 67 -7.23 3.12 11.69
N PRO A 68 -7.17 4.03 12.68
CA PRO A 68 -8.06 5.16 12.88
C PRO A 68 -7.76 6.29 11.88
N ILE A 69 -8.79 6.96 11.39
CA ILE A 69 -8.65 8.07 10.44
C ILE A 69 -9.39 9.30 10.99
N LEU A 70 -8.66 10.37 11.30
CA LEU A 70 -9.24 11.62 11.84
C LEU A 70 -10.03 12.39 10.79
N ASN A 71 -9.43 12.61 9.63
CA ASN A 71 -10.01 13.34 8.50
C ASN A 71 -10.74 12.42 7.52
N LYS A 72 -11.55 11.51 8.07
CA LYS A 72 -12.26 10.46 7.33
C LYS A 72 -13.04 11.00 6.14
N ASP A 73 -13.79 12.09 6.32
CA ASP A 73 -14.68 12.63 5.29
C ASP A 73 -13.87 13.15 4.08
N GLU A 74 -12.75 13.81 4.34
CA GLU A 74 -11.84 14.30 3.30
C GLU A 74 -11.22 13.15 2.49
N ILE A 75 -10.74 12.12 3.17
CA ILE A 75 -10.15 10.95 2.52
C ILE A 75 -11.22 10.18 1.74
N GLN A 76 -12.41 10.05 2.28
CA GLN A 76 -13.53 9.39 1.61
C GLN A 76 -13.87 10.11 0.30
N GLU A 77 -13.99 11.44 0.31
CA GLU A 77 -14.26 12.23 -0.88
C GLU A 77 -13.19 12.04 -1.96
N ILE A 78 -11.91 12.03 -1.57
CA ILE A 78 -10.79 11.77 -2.49
C ILE A 78 -10.92 10.37 -3.12
N LEU A 79 -11.15 9.34 -2.31
CA LEU A 79 -11.26 7.96 -2.78
C LEU A 79 -12.46 7.75 -3.71
N GLU A 80 -13.61 8.37 -3.41
CA GLU A 80 -14.80 8.33 -4.25
C GLU A 80 -14.55 9.01 -5.60
N ASN A 81 -13.90 10.18 -5.60
CA ASN A 81 -13.54 10.91 -6.82
C ASN A 81 -12.55 10.14 -7.70
N GLU A 82 -11.65 9.35 -7.10
CA GLU A 82 -10.70 8.48 -7.80
C GLU A 82 -11.32 7.13 -8.23
N GLY A 83 -12.58 6.88 -7.89
CA GLY A 83 -13.33 5.71 -8.34
C GLY A 83 -13.00 4.43 -7.58
N VAL A 84 -12.74 4.52 -6.27
CA VAL A 84 -12.62 3.35 -5.40
C VAL A 84 -14.00 2.75 -5.16
N ASP A 85 -14.14 1.44 -5.41
CA ASP A 85 -15.45 0.77 -5.42
C ASP A 85 -16.02 0.48 -4.03
N TYR A 86 -15.16 0.27 -3.04
CA TYR A 86 -15.57 -0.01 -1.67
C TYR A 86 -14.65 0.70 -0.67
N ILE A 87 -15.23 1.48 0.23
CA ILE A 87 -14.49 2.29 1.19
C ILE A 87 -15.00 1.97 2.59
N LEU A 88 -14.09 1.53 3.48
CA LEU A 88 -14.32 1.31 4.88
C LEU A 88 -13.31 2.12 5.71
N LEU A 89 -13.69 3.32 6.09
CA LEU A 89 -12.91 4.20 6.95
C LEU A 89 -13.60 4.35 8.29
N MET A 90 -12.84 4.28 9.38
CA MET A 90 -13.35 4.49 10.74
C MET A 90 -12.44 5.43 11.50
N THR A 91 -13.03 6.34 12.26
CA THR A 91 -12.36 7.05 13.34
C THR A 91 -12.06 6.08 14.49
N GLU A 92 -11.21 6.47 15.43
CA GLU A 92 -10.95 5.65 16.63
C GLU A 92 -12.23 5.41 17.44
N LYS A 93 -13.07 6.44 17.56
CA LYS A 93 -14.36 6.33 18.25
C LYS A 93 -15.29 5.32 17.58
N GLU A 94 -15.48 5.42 16.26
CA GLU A 94 -16.34 4.49 15.51
C GLU A 94 -15.83 3.05 15.64
N ARG A 95 -14.50 2.85 15.60
CA ARG A 95 -13.88 1.54 15.79
C ARG A 95 -14.15 0.96 17.17
N LEU A 96 -14.00 1.78 18.22
CA LEU A 96 -14.28 1.36 19.60
C LEU A 96 -15.77 1.08 19.80
N ASP A 97 -16.65 1.92 19.28
CA ASP A 97 -18.09 1.71 19.33
C ASP A 97 -18.48 0.39 18.65
N PHE A 98 -17.93 0.12 17.47
CA PHE A 98 -18.13 -1.15 16.76
C PHE A 98 -17.69 -2.36 17.59
N VAL A 99 -16.51 -2.31 18.21
CA VAL A 99 -16.00 -3.41 19.06
C VAL A 99 -16.85 -3.58 20.33
N ASN A 100 -17.29 -2.49 20.94
CA ASN A 100 -18.06 -2.53 22.19
C ASN A 100 -19.52 -2.96 22.00
N LEU A 101 -20.10 -2.72 20.84
CA LEU A 101 -21.48 -3.11 20.51
C LEU A 101 -21.60 -4.58 20.11
N CYS A 102 -20.53 -5.22 19.69
CA CYS A 102 -20.52 -6.61 19.29
C CYS A 102 -20.12 -7.55 20.43
N SER A 103 -20.81 -8.67 20.58
CA SER A 103 -20.28 -9.79 21.36
C SER A 103 -19.03 -10.36 20.68
N GLY A 104 -18.17 -11.06 21.42
CA GLY A 104 -16.96 -11.66 20.83
C GLY A 104 -17.24 -12.57 19.63
N LYS A 105 -18.37 -13.29 19.65
CA LYS A 105 -18.79 -14.13 18.53
C LYS A 105 -19.21 -13.30 17.30
N GLU A 106 -19.97 -12.25 17.51
CA GLU A 106 -20.42 -11.35 16.44
C GLU A 106 -19.23 -10.62 15.83
N LEU A 107 -18.31 -10.13 16.64
CA LEU A 107 -17.09 -9.48 16.19
C LEU A 107 -16.26 -10.40 15.30
N LEU A 108 -16.07 -11.67 15.71
CA LEU A 108 -15.35 -12.65 14.90
C LEU A 108 -16.04 -12.89 13.54
N ASN A 109 -17.36 -13.04 13.55
CA ASN A 109 -18.12 -13.23 12.33
C ASN A 109 -18.01 -12.01 11.40
N GLU A 110 -18.12 -10.80 11.94
CA GLU A 110 -17.95 -9.57 11.16
C GLU A 110 -16.55 -9.42 10.55
N LEU A 111 -15.50 -9.75 11.31
CA LEU A 111 -14.12 -9.75 10.77
C LEU A 111 -13.95 -10.76 9.65
N MET A 112 -14.56 -11.95 9.77
CA MET A 112 -14.55 -12.95 8.71
C MET A 112 -15.31 -12.47 7.48
N ASN A 113 -16.49 -11.85 7.65
CA ASN A 113 -17.29 -11.29 6.57
C ASN A 113 -16.53 -10.17 5.83
N LEU A 114 -15.94 -9.24 6.57
CA LEU A 114 -15.14 -8.16 6.00
C LEU A 114 -13.93 -8.70 5.22
N THR A 115 -13.22 -9.68 5.79
CA THR A 115 -12.11 -10.34 5.09
C THR A 115 -12.57 -10.98 3.78
N ALA A 116 -13.70 -11.71 3.82
CA ALA A 116 -14.26 -12.33 2.62
C ALA A 116 -14.73 -11.30 1.58
N GLN A 117 -15.18 -10.13 2.04
CA GLN A 117 -15.57 -9.03 1.16
C GLN A 117 -14.35 -8.40 0.50
N PHE A 118 -13.30 -8.06 1.25
CA PHE A 118 -12.06 -7.48 0.70
C PHE A 118 -11.36 -8.41 -0.28
N ARG A 119 -11.42 -9.72 -0.09
CA ARG A 119 -10.87 -10.72 -1.02
C ARG A 119 -11.51 -10.74 -2.42
N LYS A 120 -12.64 -10.06 -2.60
CA LYS A 120 -13.30 -9.94 -3.92
C LYS A 120 -12.68 -8.85 -4.79
N TYR A 121 -11.88 -7.95 -4.17
CA TYR A 121 -11.22 -6.85 -4.87
C TYR A 121 -9.82 -7.24 -5.29
N GLU A 122 -9.40 -6.79 -6.47
CA GLU A 122 -8.07 -7.08 -6.99
C GLU A 122 -7.00 -6.29 -6.26
N VAL A 123 -7.33 -5.04 -5.88
CA VAL A 123 -6.44 -4.15 -5.14
C VAL A 123 -7.12 -3.69 -3.86
N VAL A 124 -6.40 -3.72 -2.73
CA VAL A 124 -6.87 -3.21 -1.45
C VAL A 124 -5.89 -2.19 -0.90
N ILE A 125 -6.35 -0.95 -0.74
CA ILE A 125 -5.60 0.11 -0.08
C ILE A 125 -5.81 -0.04 1.43
N CYS A 126 -4.73 -0.23 2.18
CA CYS A 126 -4.76 -0.37 3.64
C CYS A 126 -4.10 0.84 4.29
N ILE A 127 -4.87 1.63 5.07
CA ILE A 127 -4.36 2.77 5.83
C ILE A 127 -4.41 2.43 7.31
N GLY A 128 -3.26 2.37 7.98
CA GLY A 128 -3.25 1.97 9.39
C GLY A 128 -1.87 1.91 10.01
N SER A 129 -1.80 1.29 11.18
CA SER A 129 -0.52 1.04 11.84
C SER A 129 0.24 -0.12 11.18
N ASP A 130 1.53 -0.17 11.42
CA ASP A 130 2.44 -1.21 10.95
C ASP A 130 1.92 -2.64 11.19
N GLU A 131 1.42 -2.96 12.40
CA GLU A 131 0.92 -4.30 12.73
C GLU A 131 -0.40 -4.63 12.02
N ARG A 132 -1.28 -3.65 11.82
CA ARG A 132 -2.55 -3.84 11.09
C ARG A 132 -2.30 -4.09 9.61
N ILE A 133 -1.37 -3.36 9.03
CA ILE A 133 -0.95 -3.55 7.64
C ILE A 133 -0.40 -4.96 7.44
N LYS A 134 0.53 -5.41 8.28
CA LYS A 134 1.09 -6.78 8.24
C LYS A 134 0.01 -7.86 8.33
N LEU A 135 -1.00 -7.64 9.21
CA LEU A 135 -2.13 -8.54 9.33
C LEU A 135 -2.94 -8.61 8.02
N MET A 136 -3.24 -7.46 7.43
CA MET A 136 -4.01 -7.39 6.18
C MET A 136 -3.25 -8.02 5.02
N GLU A 137 -1.96 -7.77 4.89
CA GLU A 137 -1.09 -8.40 3.89
C GLU A 137 -1.05 -9.93 4.04
N GLY A 138 -1.06 -10.43 5.28
CA GLY A 138 -1.06 -11.88 5.56
C GLY A 138 -2.40 -12.57 5.31
N VAL A 139 -3.51 -11.83 5.35
CA VAL A 139 -4.86 -12.39 5.25
C VAL A 139 -5.46 -12.23 3.86
N LEU A 140 -5.11 -11.16 3.14
CA LEU A 140 -5.63 -10.88 1.80
C LEU A 140 -4.76 -11.54 0.73
N ASN A 141 -5.42 -12.08 -0.30
CA ASN A 141 -4.76 -12.58 -1.51
C ASN A 141 -4.68 -11.52 -2.62
N SER A 142 -5.26 -10.36 -2.37
CA SER A 142 -5.29 -9.19 -3.26
C SER A 142 -3.94 -8.47 -3.25
N GLU A 143 -3.69 -7.65 -4.25
CA GLU A 143 -2.57 -6.70 -4.18
C GLU A 143 -2.86 -5.65 -3.09
N VAL A 144 -2.02 -5.57 -2.07
CA VAL A 144 -2.21 -4.65 -0.94
C VAL A 144 -1.30 -3.44 -1.11
N ILE A 145 -1.92 -2.26 -1.15
CA ILE A 145 -1.22 -0.97 -1.11
C ILE A 145 -1.26 -0.45 0.32
N SER A 146 -0.11 -0.48 0.99
CA SER A 146 0.00 -0.17 2.40
C SER A 146 0.39 1.30 2.62
N ILE A 147 -0.43 2.03 3.39
CA ILE A 147 -0.15 3.40 3.83
C ILE A 147 -0.02 3.37 5.36
N GLU A 148 1.21 3.33 5.84
CA GLU A 148 1.50 3.34 7.27
C GLU A 148 1.38 4.75 7.84
N ILE A 149 0.51 4.91 8.84
CA ILE A 149 0.27 6.19 9.53
C ILE A 149 0.84 6.22 10.96
N GLY A 150 1.50 5.16 11.41
CA GLY A 150 2.18 5.10 12.68
C GLY A 150 2.39 3.67 13.19
N THR A 151 3.10 3.56 14.32
CA THR A 151 3.35 2.28 14.99
C THR A 151 2.21 1.90 15.93
N SER A 152 1.93 0.59 16.09
CA SER A 152 0.91 0.11 17.01
C SER A 152 1.31 0.24 18.50
N PRO A 153 0.38 0.60 19.39
CA PRO A 153 -0.98 1.06 19.13
C PRO A 153 -1.03 2.53 18.72
N ILE A 154 -1.80 2.85 17.67
CA ILE A 154 -2.10 4.24 17.34
C ILE A 154 -3.27 4.66 18.23
N THR A 155 -3.06 5.66 19.03
CA THR A 155 -4.09 6.42 19.75
C THR A 155 -4.13 7.82 19.18
N GLU A 156 -5.33 8.34 18.95
CA GLU A 156 -5.54 9.72 18.49
C GLU A 156 -4.92 10.74 19.47
#